data_3ff84784c15394d9b01cfb6c99036412
#
_entry.id   3ff84784c15394d9b01cfb6c99036412
#
_cell.length_a   1.000
_cell.length_b   1.000
_cell.length_c   1.000
_cell.angle_alpha   90.00
_cell.angle_beta   90.00
_cell.angle_gamma   90.00
#
_symmetry.space_group_name_H-M   'P 1'
#
loop_
_entity.id
_entity.type
_entity.pdbx_description
1 polymer ?
#
loop_
_entity_poly.entity_id
_entity_poly.type
_entity_poly.pdbx_seq_one_letter_code
_entity_poly.pdbx_strand_id
1 'polypeptide(L)'
;MLSITMPTRNRPQLLERALRSVVGAVAPVARQVEVAVSDGSDADASGAVVRRLLTGWPGGHRYVWNRPPLPLVENMNRAVEISTGEWVMQLDDDDYLLPGAGAAMVEAIRRAQPGEAVLLFGVQIVDVNGVARRQQRFRHERYLEPKAALRRVLRNSSFVREPTAVVRRAAMEQEGLFDTSVGDTTDTDMWVRMFARYGVRCLPQTTCAYTIHEAAATTGMWHPGTVRANAEIFDRAVARGVVPEPTIRRWQADWYHQFILAGAYRRLRLGQRAEAREVLRLFDLPEVRRVGLSPRWLPVRIAFTAATAGAGRKPG
;
A
#
# COMPACT_ATOMS: atom_id res chain seq x y z
N MET A 1 18.10 14.20 0.61
CA MET A 1 18.30 13.01 1.47
C MET A 1 17.03 12.18 1.47
N LEU A 2 17.14 10.86 1.37
CA LEU A 2 16.04 9.89 1.43
C LEU A 2 15.93 9.30 2.83
N SER A 3 14.77 9.33 3.46
CA SER A 3 14.47 8.55 4.67
C SER A 3 13.66 7.30 4.30
N ILE A 4 14.15 6.14 4.75
CA ILE A 4 13.41 4.88 4.70
C ILE A 4 12.77 4.71 6.08
N THR A 5 11.44 4.85 6.14
CA THR A 5 10.64 4.74 7.36
C THR A 5 10.15 3.32 7.53
N MET A 6 10.28 2.76 8.73
CA MET A 6 9.97 1.35 9.00
C MET A 6 9.13 1.25 10.29
N PRO A 7 7.81 1.12 10.16
CA PRO A 7 6.98 0.73 11.29
C PRO A 7 7.17 -0.76 11.57
N THR A 8 7.25 -1.14 12.85
CA THR A 8 7.33 -2.55 13.25
C THR A 8 6.57 -2.79 14.55
N ARG A 9 6.12 -4.02 14.76
CA ARG A 9 5.51 -4.46 16.02
C ARG A 9 5.66 -5.95 16.23
N ASN A 10 6.37 -6.37 17.28
CA ASN A 10 6.54 -7.78 17.69
C ASN A 10 7.11 -8.71 16.60
N ARG A 11 7.92 -8.18 15.65
CA ARG A 11 8.45 -8.91 14.49
C ARG A 11 9.96 -8.69 14.31
N PRO A 12 10.81 -8.87 15.33
CA PRO A 12 12.23 -8.52 15.24
C PRO A 12 12.99 -9.28 14.15
N GLN A 13 12.58 -10.52 13.80
CA GLN A 13 13.22 -11.31 12.74
C GLN A 13 12.91 -10.74 11.34
N LEU A 14 11.66 -10.29 11.10
CA LEU A 14 11.28 -9.66 9.85
C LEU A 14 11.97 -8.31 9.72
N LEU A 15 11.96 -7.48 10.77
CA LEU A 15 12.71 -6.23 10.82
C LEU A 15 14.20 -6.45 10.52
N GLU A 16 14.82 -7.51 11.08
CA GLU A 16 16.22 -7.82 10.79
C GLU A 16 16.46 -8.08 9.31
N ARG A 17 15.60 -8.90 8.68
CA ARG A 17 15.68 -9.18 7.24
C ARG A 17 15.55 -7.88 6.42
N ALA A 18 14.55 -7.07 6.72
CA ALA A 18 14.30 -5.81 6.06
C ALA A 18 15.49 -4.84 6.20
N LEU A 19 16.01 -4.65 7.43
CA LEU A 19 17.16 -3.79 7.69
C LEU A 19 18.43 -4.27 6.99
N ARG A 20 18.71 -5.58 6.99
CA ARG A 20 19.85 -6.15 6.23
C ARG A 20 19.75 -5.84 4.75
N SER A 21 18.54 -5.94 4.19
CA SER A 21 18.31 -5.61 2.78
C SER A 21 18.55 -4.12 2.50
N VAL A 22 18.09 -3.24 3.40
CA VAL A 22 18.35 -1.79 3.29
C VAL A 22 19.83 -1.51 3.30
N VAL A 23 20.57 -1.97 4.32
CA VAL A 23 22.02 -1.76 4.45
C VAL A 23 22.76 -2.20 3.20
N GLY A 24 22.41 -3.37 2.65
CA GLY A 24 23.04 -3.88 1.42
C GLY A 24 22.65 -3.10 0.17
N ALA A 25 21.36 -2.80 -0.01
CA ALA A 25 20.86 -2.14 -1.21
C ALA A 25 21.28 -0.67 -1.33
N VAL A 26 21.49 0.02 -0.22
CA VAL A 26 21.87 1.44 -0.21
C VAL A 26 23.37 1.66 0.00
N ALA A 27 24.19 0.61 0.17
CA ALA A 27 25.61 0.72 0.49
C ALA A 27 26.39 1.76 -0.36
N PRO A 28 26.21 1.84 -1.70
CA PRO A 28 26.91 2.84 -2.52
C PRO A 28 26.49 4.29 -2.25
N VAL A 29 25.33 4.52 -1.66
CA VAL A 29 24.72 5.84 -1.42
C VAL A 29 24.35 6.05 0.04
N ALA A 30 24.87 5.25 0.96
CA ALA A 30 24.45 5.20 2.36
C ALA A 30 24.42 6.59 3.04
N ARG A 31 25.40 7.45 2.76
CA ARG A 31 25.47 8.82 3.31
C ARG A 31 24.31 9.75 2.86
N GLN A 32 23.55 9.36 1.84
CA GLN A 32 22.38 10.08 1.32
C GLN A 32 21.07 9.47 1.82
N VAL A 33 21.15 8.43 2.68
CA VAL A 33 19.99 7.67 3.17
C VAL A 33 19.98 7.70 4.70
N GLU A 34 18.79 7.86 5.25
CA GLU A 34 18.47 7.69 6.66
C GLU A 34 17.51 6.52 6.83
N VAL A 35 17.63 5.76 7.91
CA VAL A 35 16.63 4.77 8.34
C VAL A 35 15.96 5.26 9.61
N ALA A 36 14.62 5.30 9.61
CA ALA A 36 13.82 5.72 10.76
C ALA A 36 12.86 4.59 11.16
N VAL A 37 13.11 3.95 12.30
CA VAL A 37 12.31 2.83 12.79
C VAL A 37 11.41 3.30 13.93
N SER A 38 10.11 3.11 13.78
CA SER A 38 9.10 3.29 14.83
C SER A 38 8.61 1.93 15.29
N ASP A 39 8.85 1.62 16.56
CA ASP A 39 8.59 0.31 17.15
C ASP A 39 7.43 0.37 18.14
N GLY A 40 6.34 -0.32 17.84
CA GLY A 40 5.19 -0.53 18.71
C GLY A 40 5.23 -1.86 19.45
N SER A 41 6.39 -2.50 19.59
CA SER A 41 6.52 -3.82 20.25
C SER A 41 6.35 -3.76 21.76
N ASP A 42 5.86 -4.85 22.32
CA ASP A 42 5.67 -5.00 23.77
C ASP A 42 7.01 -5.14 24.54
N ALA A 43 8.09 -5.56 23.84
CA ALA A 43 9.45 -5.73 24.36
C ALA A 43 10.52 -5.16 23.41
N ASP A 44 11.71 -4.78 23.90
CA ASP A 44 12.81 -4.12 23.15
C ASP A 44 13.65 -5.09 22.28
N ALA A 45 13.05 -6.15 21.74
CA ALA A 45 13.77 -7.06 20.84
C ALA A 45 14.15 -6.39 19.52
N SER A 46 13.29 -5.51 18.99
CA SER A 46 13.54 -4.72 17.76
C SER A 46 14.68 -3.74 17.95
N GLY A 47 14.76 -3.06 19.11
CA GLY A 47 15.86 -2.13 19.42
C GLY A 47 17.22 -2.79 19.42
N ALA A 48 17.32 -4.02 19.92
CA ALA A 48 18.55 -4.82 19.84
C ALA A 48 18.98 -5.10 18.40
N VAL A 49 18.04 -5.38 17.50
CA VAL A 49 18.29 -5.57 16.06
C VAL A 49 18.79 -4.27 15.42
N VAL A 50 18.12 -3.14 15.68
CA VAL A 50 18.50 -1.83 15.15
C VAL A 50 19.92 -1.46 15.58
N ARG A 51 20.22 -1.53 16.88
CA ARG A 51 21.55 -1.25 17.41
C ARG A 51 22.63 -2.11 16.76
N ARG A 52 22.39 -3.41 16.63
CA ARG A 52 23.37 -4.33 16.04
C ARG A 52 23.67 -4.05 14.56
N LEU A 53 22.68 -3.65 13.78
CA LEU A 53 22.83 -3.50 12.35
C LEU A 53 23.20 -2.06 11.91
N LEU A 54 22.82 -1.06 12.69
CA LEU A 54 22.99 0.34 12.30
C LEU A 54 24.04 1.09 13.13
N THR A 55 24.58 0.52 14.21
CA THR A 55 25.72 1.10 14.89
C THR A 55 26.95 1.11 13.97
N GLY A 56 27.52 2.30 13.71
CA GLY A 56 28.65 2.47 12.78
C GLY A 56 28.27 2.41 11.30
N TRP A 57 27.00 2.24 10.96
CA TRP A 57 26.56 2.35 9.58
C TRP A 57 26.70 3.81 9.09
N PRO A 58 27.24 4.05 7.86
CA PRO A 58 27.57 5.41 7.39
C PRO A 58 26.36 6.28 7.04
N GLY A 59 25.16 5.72 6.97
CA GLY A 59 23.90 6.45 6.84
C GLY A 59 23.36 6.91 8.19
N GLY A 60 22.43 7.87 8.17
CA GLY A 60 21.72 8.28 9.38
C GLY A 60 20.74 7.21 9.86
N HIS A 61 20.53 7.11 11.18
CA HIS A 61 19.43 6.28 11.68
C HIS A 61 18.77 6.88 12.92
N ARG A 62 17.49 6.58 13.07
CA ARG A 62 16.66 6.94 14.22
C ARG A 62 15.82 5.73 14.63
N TYR A 63 15.66 5.57 15.93
CA TYR A 63 14.84 4.52 16.50
C TYR A 63 14.02 5.08 17.65
N VAL A 64 12.74 4.80 17.67
CA VAL A 64 11.85 5.09 18.79
C VAL A 64 11.07 3.85 19.17
N TRP A 65 11.10 3.50 20.43
CA TRP A 65 10.23 2.50 21.02
C TRP A 65 9.05 3.19 21.69
N ASN A 66 7.87 3.03 21.10
CA ASN A 66 6.67 3.72 21.56
C ASN A 66 6.07 3.05 22.79
N ARG A 67 5.86 3.83 23.84
CA ARG A 67 5.21 3.39 25.07
C ARG A 67 4.17 4.42 25.51
N PRO A 68 2.88 4.03 25.52
CA PRO A 68 2.31 2.72 25.14
C PRO A 68 2.52 2.43 23.64
N PRO A 69 2.37 1.13 23.21
CA PRO A 69 2.40 0.75 21.82
C PRO A 69 1.39 1.53 20.98
N LEU A 70 1.82 2.02 19.82
CA LEU A 70 0.94 2.74 18.89
C LEU A 70 0.16 1.76 18.00
N PRO A 71 -1.09 2.07 17.64
CA PRO A 71 -1.78 1.43 16.53
C PRO A 71 -1.00 1.53 15.23
N LEU A 72 -1.35 0.71 14.22
CA LEU A 72 -0.58 0.59 12.99
C LEU A 72 -0.37 1.94 12.29
N VAL A 73 -1.43 2.67 12.02
CA VAL A 73 -1.37 3.92 11.24
C VAL A 73 -0.60 5.01 11.99
N GLU A 74 -0.80 5.12 13.30
CA GLU A 74 -0.04 6.04 14.15
C GLU A 74 1.45 5.65 14.19
N ASN A 75 1.76 4.36 14.19
CA ASN A 75 3.14 3.87 14.13
C ASN A 75 3.81 4.19 12.78
N MET A 76 3.05 4.10 11.67
CA MET A 76 3.49 4.54 10.34
C MET A 76 3.80 6.05 10.35
N ASN A 77 2.87 6.87 10.86
CA ASN A 77 3.05 8.31 10.97
C ASN A 77 4.25 8.66 11.84
N ARG A 78 4.40 7.96 12.97
CA ARG A 78 5.53 8.17 13.87
C ARG A 78 6.88 7.90 13.20
N ALA A 79 6.98 6.89 12.35
CA ALA A 79 8.18 6.61 11.59
C ALA A 79 8.52 7.77 10.61
N VAL A 80 7.50 8.39 10.00
CA VAL A 80 7.68 9.58 9.18
C VAL A 80 8.10 10.77 10.03
N GLU A 81 7.45 11.05 11.15
CA GLU A 81 7.72 12.20 12.03
C GLU A 81 9.14 12.22 12.56
N ILE A 82 9.68 11.07 12.96
CA ILE A 82 11.05 11.00 13.50
C ILE A 82 12.12 11.06 12.41
N SER A 83 11.77 10.91 11.14
CA SER A 83 12.71 10.96 10.03
C SER A 83 12.97 12.41 9.57
N THR A 84 14.07 12.69 8.86
CA THR A 84 14.49 14.05 8.51
C THR A 84 14.75 14.28 7.01
N GLY A 85 14.68 13.23 6.19
CA GLY A 85 14.93 13.32 4.75
C GLY A 85 13.88 14.15 4.02
N GLU A 86 14.29 14.86 2.99
CA GLU A 86 13.41 15.58 2.09
C GLU A 86 12.45 14.65 1.35
N TRP A 87 12.87 13.42 1.11
CA TRP A 87 12.09 12.36 0.50
C TRP A 87 11.92 11.22 1.48
N VAL A 88 10.75 10.60 1.48
CA VAL A 88 10.36 9.51 2.37
C VAL A 88 9.90 8.32 1.56
N MET A 89 10.30 7.14 1.97
CA MET A 89 9.81 5.87 1.50
C MET A 89 9.45 5.02 2.71
N GLN A 90 8.24 4.47 2.76
CA GLN A 90 7.91 3.49 3.79
C GLN A 90 8.26 2.09 3.30
N LEU A 91 8.93 1.34 4.17
CA LEU A 91 9.24 -0.07 3.99
C LEU A 91 8.69 -0.85 5.18
N ASP A 92 7.70 -1.68 4.96
CA ASP A 92 7.15 -2.55 5.99
C ASP A 92 8.16 -3.64 6.40
N ASP A 93 8.07 -4.12 7.63
CA ASP A 93 9.05 -5.06 8.19
C ASP A 93 9.03 -6.46 7.53
N ASP A 94 7.97 -6.79 6.79
CA ASP A 94 7.85 -8.03 6.02
C ASP A 94 8.27 -7.91 4.54
N ASP A 95 8.65 -6.72 4.10
CA ASP A 95 9.17 -6.43 2.76
C ASP A 95 10.70 -6.24 2.77
N TYR A 96 11.32 -6.10 1.60
CA TYR A 96 12.75 -5.85 1.52
C TYR A 96 13.19 -5.17 0.23
N LEU A 97 14.30 -4.43 0.27
CA LEU A 97 14.90 -3.81 -0.88
C LEU A 97 15.70 -4.79 -1.74
N LEU A 98 15.67 -4.59 -3.04
CA LEU A 98 16.47 -5.34 -4.00
C LEU A 98 17.85 -4.68 -4.20
N PRO A 99 18.87 -5.44 -4.62
CA PRO A 99 20.18 -4.88 -4.95
C PRO A 99 20.09 -3.71 -5.94
N GLY A 100 20.81 -2.62 -5.66
CA GLY A 100 20.82 -1.41 -6.48
C GLY A 100 19.64 -0.46 -6.28
N ALA A 101 18.66 -0.80 -5.45
CA ALA A 101 17.48 0.03 -5.19
C ALA A 101 17.85 1.42 -4.68
N GLY A 102 18.79 1.52 -3.74
CA GLY A 102 19.22 2.79 -3.18
C GLY A 102 19.77 3.76 -4.24
N ALA A 103 20.66 3.28 -5.10
CA ALA A 103 21.20 4.09 -6.18
C ALA A 103 20.11 4.55 -7.16
N ALA A 104 19.19 3.66 -7.53
CA ALA A 104 18.05 3.98 -8.41
C ALA A 104 17.14 5.06 -7.80
N MET A 105 16.81 4.95 -6.52
CA MET A 105 15.96 5.92 -5.83
C MET A 105 16.65 7.28 -5.68
N VAL A 106 17.91 7.31 -5.25
CA VAL A 106 18.68 8.55 -5.10
C VAL A 106 18.86 9.25 -6.46
N GLU A 107 19.11 8.51 -7.52
CA GLU A 107 19.22 9.09 -8.86
C GLU A 107 17.88 9.66 -9.36
N ALA A 108 16.78 8.96 -9.11
CA ALA A 108 15.45 9.46 -9.46
C ALA A 108 15.09 10.74 -8.66
N ILE A 109 15.43 10.79 -7.37
CA ILE A 109 15.27 11.99 -6.53
C ILE A 109 16.04 13.17 -7.11
N ARG A 110 17.31 12.94 -7.52
CA ARG A 110 18.16 14.01 -8.09
C ARG A 110 17.60 14.58 -9.39
N ARG A 111 16.91 13.76 -10.17
CA ARG A 111 16.28 14.13 -11.44
C ARG A 111 14.86 14.64 -11.31
N ALA A 112 14.27 14.57 -10.12
CA ALA A 112 12.88 14.98 -9.89
C ALA A 112 12.72 16.49 -10.14
N GLN A 113 11.67 16.84 -10.89
CA GLN A 113 11.33 18.23 -11.17
C GLN A 113 10.68 18.91 -9.94
N PRO A 114 10.71 20.25 -9.83
CA PRO A 114 10.18 20.95 -8.66
C PRO A 114 8.71 20.63 -8.30
N GLY A 115 7.87 20.36 -9.30
CA GLY A 115 6.44 20.02 -9.09
C GLY A 115 6.18 18.54 -8.84
N GLU A 116 7.18 17.67 -8.94
CA GLU A 116 7.03 16.24 -8.75
C GLU A 116 7.19 15.86 -7.28
N ALA A 117 6.17 15.24 -6.73
CA ALA A 117 6.15 14.86 -5.33
C ALA A 117 6.10 13.35 -5.10
N VAL A 118 5.81 12.56 -6.14
CA VAL A 118 5.71 11.09 -6.03
C VAL A 118 6.48 10.42 -7.16
N LEU A 119 7.44 9.58 -6.78
CA LEU A 119 8.21 8.69 -7.64
C LEU A 119 7.76 7.25 -7.35
N LEU A 120 7.30 6.53 -8.36
CA LEU A 120 6.75 5.19 -8.21
C LEU A 120 7.58 4.19 -9.01
N PHE A 121 8.13 3.20 -8.33
CA PHE A 121 9.00 2.17 -8.89
C PHE A 121 8.26 0.85 -9.14
N GLY A 122 8.92 -0.07 -9.82
CA GLY A 122 8.45 -1.44 -9.95
C GLY A 122 8.66 -2.25 -8.67
N VAL A 123 7.97 -3.38 -8.58
CA VAL A 123 8.00 -4.31 -7.45
C VAL A 123 8.08 -5.75 -7.92
N GLN A 124 8.83 -6.56 -7.21
CA GLN A 124 8.80 -8.01 -7.31
C GLN A 124 7.87 -8.56 -6.21
N ILE A 125 6.83 -9.29 -6.60
CA ILE A 125 5.91 -9.91 -5.65
C ILE A 125 6.46 -11.30 -5.35
N VAL A 126 6.70 -11.57 -4.06
CA VAL A 126 7.31 -12.82 -3.57
C VAL A 126 6.41 -13.51 -2.54
N ASP A 127 6.61 -14.79 -2.34
CA ASP A 127 6.01 -15.50 -1.20
C ASP A 127 6.90 -15.39 0.05
N VAL A 128 6.44 -16.01 1.14
CA VAL A 128 7.14 -16.00 2.45
C VAL A 128 8.57 -16.59 2.40
N ASN A 129 8.86 -17.42 1.40
CA ASN A 129 10.17 -18.02 1.17
C ASN A 129 11.05 -17.18 0.23
N GLY A 130 10.57 -16.00 -0.20
CA GLY A 130 11.27 -15.14 -1.14
C GLY A 130 11.19 -15.59 -2.61
N VAL A 131 10.37 -16.61 -2.92
CA VAL A 131 10.21 -17.09 -4.29
C VAL A 131 9.37 -16.10 -5.09
N ALA A 132 9.92 -15.63 -6.20
CA ALA A 132 9.25 -14.69 -7.10
C ALA A 132 7.98 -15.32 -7.71
N ARG A 133 6.84 -14.65 -7.53
CA ARG A 133 5.54 -15.06 -8.08
C ARG A 133 5.13 -14.20 -9.26
N ARG A 134 5.39 -12.92 -9.20
CA ARG A 134 5.00 -11.95 -10.21
C ARG A 134 5.87 -10.71 -10.11
N GLN A 135 6.05 -10.00 -11.23
CA GLN A 135 6.67 -8.68 -11.27
C GLN A 135 5.66 -7.65 -11.78
N GLN A 136 5.58 -6.51 -11.10
CA GLN A 136 4.86 -5.33 -11.56
C GLN A 136 5.89 -4.25 -11.86
N ARG A 137 5.99 -3.83 -13.13
CA ARG A 137 6.96 -2.83 -13.56
C ARG A 137 6.39 -1.92 -14.63
N PHE A 138 6.98 -0.75 -14.75
CA PHE A 138 6.73 0.17 -15.86
C PHE A 138 7.70 -0.15 -17.01
N ARG A 139 7.23 -0.12 -18.26
CA ARG A 139 8.07 -0.42 -19.42
C ARG A 139 9.10 0.69 -19.67
N HIS A 140 8.72 1.93 -19.43
CA HIS A 140 9.53 3.13 -19.59
C HIS A 140 9.13 4.17 -18.55
N GLU A 141 10.03 5.11 -18.31
CA GLU A 141 9.77 6.25 -17.43
C GLU A 141 8.69 7.15 -18.05
N ARG A 142 7.74 7.58 -17.21
CA ARG A 142 6.70 8.51 -17.62
C ARG A 142 6.09 9.23 -16.42
N TYR A 143 5.69 10.46 -16.63
CA TYR A 143 4.84 11.17 -15.68
C TYR A 143 3.36 10.95 -16.03
N LEU A 144 2.57 10.68 -15.02
CA LEU A 144 1.11 10.63 -15.10
C LEU A 144 0.57 11.87 -14.41
N GLU A 145 -0.09 12.71 -15.19
CA GLU A 145 -0.85 13.87 -14.69
C GLU A 145 -1.92 13.43 -13.66
N PRO A 146 -2.37 14.33 -12.76
CA PRO A 146 -3.32 13.99 -11.68
C PRO A 146 -4.54 13.18 -12.13
N LYS A 147 -5.18 13.55 -13.22
CA LYS A 147 -6.33 12.82 -13.78
C LYS A 147 -5.98 11.37 -14.16
N ALA A 148 -4.83 11.17 -14.78
CA ALA A 148 -4.37 9.85 -15.22
C ALA A 148 -3.91 9.00 -14.03
N ALA A 149 -3.24 9.59 -13.04
CA ALA A 149 -2.80 8.96 -11.82
C ALA A 149 -4.01 8.50 -10.96
N LEU A 150 -4.98 9.37 -10.73
CA LEU A 150 -6.24 9.04 -10.06
C LEU A 150 -6.98 7.89 -10.73
N ARG A 151 -7.08 7.91 -12.07
CA ARG A 151 -7.69 6.80 -12.81
C ARG A 151 -6.99 5.47 -12.52
N ARG A 152 -5.68 5.47 -12.33
CA ARG A 152 -4.92 4.24 -12.05
C ARG A 152 -5.23 3.70 -10.66
N VAL A 153 -5.11 4.52 -9.62
CA VAL A 153 -5.29 4.08 -8.23
C VAL A 153 -6.75 3.77 -7.91
N LEU A 154 -7.70 4.59 -8.36
CA LEU A 154 -9.13 4.39 -8.11
C LEU A 154 -9.71 3.18 -8.85
N ARG A 155 -9.08 2.70 -9.92
CA ARG A 155 -9.51 1.48 -10.62
C ARG A 155 -8.74 0.24 -10.22
N ASN A 156 -7.62 0.39 -9.55
CA ASN A 156 -6.78 -0.69 -9.07
C ASN A 156 -5.89 -0.20 -7.92
N SER A 157 -6.30 -0.42 -6.68
CA SER A 157 -5.52 -0.06 -5.49
C SER A 157 -4.12 -0.69 -5.50
N SER A 158 -3.99 -1.88 -6.10
CA SER A 158 -2.68 -2.54 -6.30
C SER A 158 -1.77 -1.83 -7.32
N PHE A 159 -2.17 -0.70 -7.89
CA PHE A 159 -1.29 0.12 -8.73
C PHE A 159 -0.09 0.63 -7.97
N VAL A 160 -0.27 0.99 -6.71
CA VAL A 160 0.81 1.27 -5.76
C VAL A 160 0.96 0.07 -4.82
N ARG A 161 2.19 -0.31 -4.54
CA ARG A 161 2.57 -1.14 -3.40
C ARG A 161 3.40 -0.24 -2.50
N GLU A 162 3.08 -0.20 -1.21
CA GLU A 162 3.65 0.77 -0.28
C GLU A 162 5.17 0.97 -0.46
N PRO A 163 6.00 -0.09 -0.47
CA PRO A 163 7.45 0.07 -0.56
C PRO A 163 7.97 0.49 -1.95
N THR A 164 7.08 0.82 -2.91
CA THR A 164 7.49 1.29 -4.24
C THR A 164 7.46 2.80 -4.40
N ALA A 165 6.82 3.50 -3.45
CA ALA A 165 6.62 4.93 -3.53
C ALA A 165 7.68 5.70 -2.74
N VAL A 166 8.33 6.64 -3.40
CA VAL A 166 9.22 7.63 -2.79
C VAL A 166 8.53 8.98 -2.91
N VAL A 167 8.26 9.61 -1.77
CA VAL A 167 7.38 10.78 -1.67
C VAL A 167 8.15 11.97 -1.12
N ARG A 168 7.95 13.15 -1.68
CA ARG A 168 8.48 14.40 -1.12
C ARG A 168 7.80 14.69 0.22
N ARG A 169 8.58 14.78 1.30
CA ARG A 169 8.07 14.98 2.66
C ARG A 169 7.12 16.17 2.77
N ALA A 170 7.51 17.35 2.30
CA ALA A 170 6.70 18.54 2.38
C ALA A 170 5.33 18.39 1.70
N ALA A 171 5.26 17.61 0.62
CA ALA A 171 4.01 17.32 -0.05
C ALA A 171 3.14 16.34 0.78
N MET A 172 3.75 15.34 1.39
CA MET A 172 3.07 14.40 2.27
C MET A 172 2.51 15.11 3.52
N GLU A 173 3.30 15.99 4.13
CA GLU A 173 2.86 16.80 5.29
C GLU A 173 1.73 17.78 4.90
N GLN A 174 1.82 18.39 3.73
CA GLN A 174 0.78 19.32 3.23
C GLN A 174 -0.54 18.63 2.93
N GLU A 175 -0.53 17.41 2.45
CA GLU A 175 -1.74 16.61 2.21
C GLU A 175 -2.26 15.90 3.47
N GLY A 176 -1.55 15.99 4.61
CA GLY A 176 -1.74 15.20 5.81
C GLY A 176 -1.08 13.82 5.67
N LEU A 177 -0.56 13.30 6.75
CA LEU A 177 0.05 11.97 6.80
C LEU A 177 -0.99 10.86 6.55
N PHE A 178 -0.70 9.62 6.91
CA PHE A 178 -1.67 8.54 6.82
C PHE A 178 -2.87 8.79 7.74
N ASP A 179 -4.08 8.74 7.17
CA ASP A 179 -5.30 9.05 7.92
C ASP A 179 -5.77 7.83 8.73
N THR A 180 -5.86 7.99 10.05
CA THR A 180 -6.30 6.94 10.98
C THR A 180 -7.78 6.60 10.85
N SER A 181 -8.61 7.51 10.32
CA SER A 181 -10.06 7.34 10.23
C SER A 181 -10.49 6.32 9.18
N VAL A 182 -9.66 6.06 8.16
CA VAL A 182 -9.96 5.13 7.05
C VAL A 182 -9.39 3.72 7.26
N GLY A 183 -8.80 3.45 8.42
CA GLY A 183 -8.32 2.13 8.83
C GLY A 183 -7.35 1.49 7.84
N ASP A 184 -7.57 0.23 7.48
CA ASP A 184 -6.68 -0.58 6.62
C ASP A 184 -6.54 -0.06 5.18
N THR A 185 -7.26 1.00 4.80
CA THR A 185 -7.20 1.60 3.46
C THR A 185 -6.45 2.94 3.45
N THR A 186 -5.72 3.24 4.51
CA THR A 186 -5.00 4.51 4.71
C THR A 186 -3.96 4.78 3.61
N ASP A 187 -3.31 3.73 3.09
CA ASP A 187 -2.40 3.80 1.94
C ASP A 187 -3.13 4.29 0.68
N THR A 188 -4.27 3.69 0.37
CA THR A 188 -5.08 4.07 -0.79
C THR A 188 -5.58 5.50 -0.68
N ASP A 189 -6.01 5.95 0.51
CA ASP A 189 -6.38 7.34 0.77
C ASP A 189 -5.20 8.29 0.53
N MET A 190 -4.02 7.98 1.07
CA MET A 190 -2.81 8.77 0.85
C MET A 190 -2.51 8.91 -0.65
N TRP A 191 -2.55 7.81 -1.41
CA TRP A 191 -2.27 7.85 -2.85
C TRP A 191 -3.31 8.64 -3.62
N VAL A 192 -4.58 8.59 -3.24
CA VAL A 192 -5.63 9.42 -3.85
C VAL A 192 -5.38 10.90 -3.62
N ARG A 193 -5.03 11.30 -2.38
CA ARG A 193 -4.70 12.70 -2.05
C ARG A 193 -3.47 13.18 -2.81
N MET A 194 -2.39 12.43 -2.76
CA MET A 194 -1.12 12.77 -3.42
C MET A 194 -1.28 12.84 -4.94
N PHE A 195 -1.93 11.86 -5.56
CA PHE A 195 -2.09 11.82 -7.01
C PHE A 195 -3.06 12.87 -7.54
N ALA A 196 -4.08 13.25 -6.74
CA ALA A 196 -5.00 14.32 -7.11
C ALA A 196 -4.29 15.67 -7.25
N ARG A 197 -3.23 15.88 -6.49
CA ARG A 197 -2.49 17.16 -6.49
C ARG A 197 -1.24 17.13 -7.34
N TYR A 198 -0.45 16.08 -7.24
CA TYR A 198 0.90 16.06 -7.78
C TYR A 198 1.09 15.07 -8.95
N GLY A 199 0.08 14.26 -9.30
CA GLY A 199 0.32 13.17 -10.23
C GLY A 199 1.36 12.16 -9.72
N VAL A 200 2.03 11.43 -10.62
CA VAL A 200 3.07 10.47 -10.25
C VAL A 200 4.04 10.23 -11.41
N ARG A 201 5.34 10.25 -11.13
CA ARG A 201 6.37 9.78 -12.05
C ARG A 201 6.58 8.27 -11.86
N CYS A 202 6.26 7.49 -12.86
CA CYS A 202 6.48 6.04 -12.91
C CYS A 202 7.85 5.73 -13.49
N LEU A 203 8.62 4.88 -12.81
CA LEU A 203 10.02 4.55 -13.12
C LEU A 203 10.16 3.05 -13.40
N PRO A 204 10.94 2.63 -14.41
CA PRO A 204 11.02 1.23 -14.85
C PRO A 204 11.82 0.32 -13.89
N GLN A 205 12.65 0.88 -13.02
CA GLN A 205 13.46 0.13 -12.06
C GLN A 205 12.57 -0.60 -11.05
N THR A 206 12.93 -1.85 -10.73
CA THR A 206 12.32 -2.62 -9.65
C THR A 206 13.19 -2.49 -8.41
N THR A 207 12.65 -1.87 -7.36
CA THR A 207 13.42 -1.48 -6.17
C THR A 207 13.18 -2.35 -4.96
N CYS A 208 12.04 -3.02 -4.88
CA CYS A 208 11.68 -3.80 -3.70
C CYS A 208 11.00 -5.11 -4.04
N ALA A 209 11.00 -6.01 -3.07
CA ALA A 209 10.19 -7.20 -3.03
C ALA A 209 9.05 -7.01 -2.02
N TYR A 210 7.82 -7.24 -2.49
CA TYR A 210 6.59 -7.22 -1.69
C TYR A 210 6.19 -8.65 -1.34
N THR A 211 6.14 -8.95 -0.05
CA THR A 211 5.89 -10.31 0.46
C THR A 211 4.40 -10.57 0.61
N ILE A 212 3.88 -11.61 -0.05
CA ILE A 212 2.51 -12.07 0.14
C ILE A 212 2.50 -13.21 1.15
N HIS A 213 1.72 -13.05 2.23
CA HIS A 213 1.51 -14.08 3.24
C HIS A 213 0.06 -14.07 3.76
N GLU A 214 -0.36 -15.18 4.39
CA GLU A 214 -1.74 -15.34 4.87
C GLU A 214 -2.11 -14.38 6.00
N ALA A 215 -1.13 -13.96 6.80
CA ALA A 215 -1.31 -13.02 7.91
C ALA A 215 -1.24 -11.54 7.47
N ALA A 216 -1.17 -11.24 6.16
CA ALA A 216 -1.21 -9.87 5.68
C ALA A 216 -2.55 -9.21 6.02
N ALA A 217 -2.54 -7.92 6.35
CA ALA A 217 -3.76 -7.13 6.64
C ALA A 217 -4.82 -7.25 5.53
N THR A 218 -4.37 -7.44 4.28
CA THR A 218 -5.25 -7.63 3.12
C THR A 218 -6.01 -8.95 3.07
N THR A 219 -5.71 -9.92 3.95
CA THR A 219 -6.37 -11.25 3.92
C THR A 219 -7.81 -11.18 4.42
N GLY A 220 -8.12 -10.27 5.35
CA GLY A 220 -9.45 -10.08 5.93
C GLY A 220 -10.30 -8.97 5.31
N MET A 221 -9.84 -8.31 4.25
CA MET A 221 -10.39 -7.05 3.75
C MET A 221 -11.82 -7.09 3.17
N TRP A 222 -12.39 -8.26 2.90
CA TRP A 222 -13.73 -8.35 2.31
C TRP A 222 -14.84 -8.29 3.36
N HIS A 223 -15.01 -7.12 3.97
CA HIS A 223 -16.05 -6.86 4.97
C HIS A 223 -16.66 -5.45 4.79
N PRO A 224 -17.82 -5.16 5.40
CA PRO A 224 -18.51 -3.89 5.22
C PRO A 224 -17.68 -2.65 5.56
N GLY A 225 -16.80 -2.73 6.56
CA GLY A 225 -15.92 -1.61 6.95
C GLY A 225 -15.02 -1.16 5.82
N THR A 226 -14.35 -2.08 5.12
CA THR A 226 -13.50 -1.76 3.97
C THR A 226 -14.30 -1.13 2.82
N VAL A 227 -15.53 -1.60 2.57
CA VAL A 227 -16.40 -1.01 1.54
C VAL A 227 -16.75 0.44 1.89
N ARG A 228 -17.07 0.73 3.16
CA ARG A 228 -17.38 2.08 3.64
C ARG A 228 -16.17 3.00 3.58
N ALA A 229 -15.02 2.55 4.05
CA ALA A 229 -13.78 3.31 3.98
C ALA A 229 -13.43 3.68 2.53
N ASN A 230 -13.57 2.73 1.59
CA ASN A 230 -13.39 3.05 0.18
C ASN A 230 -14.47 3.98 -0.39
N ALA A 231 -15.73 3.92 0.09
CA ALA A 231 -16.75 4.90 -0.29
C ALA A 231 -16.31 6.32 0.05
N GLU A 232 -15.77 6.52 1.26
CA GLU A 232 -15.24 7.80 1.72
C GLU A 232 -14.05 8.26 0.86
N ILE A 233 -13.13 7.38 0.54
CA ILE A 233 -11.99 7.68 -0.35
C ILE A 233 -12.48 8.16 -1.73
N PHE A 234 -13.51 7.53 -2.30
CA PHE A 234 -14.10 7.99 -3.55
C PHE A 234 -14.80 9.33 -3.41
N ASP A 235 -15.49 9.60 -2.30
CA ASP A 235 -16.12 10.88 -2.00
C ASP A 235 -15.06 12.00 -1.85
N ARG A 236 -13.95 11.72 -1.18
CA ARG A 236 -12.78 12.61 -1.12
C ARG A 236 -12.18 12.88 -2.51
N ALA A 237 -12.09 11.86 -3.37
CA ALA A 237 -11.61 12.04 -4.73
C ALA A 237 -12.54 12.94 -5.57
N VAL A 238 -13.87 12.85 -5.38
CA VAL A 238 -14.85 13.77 -5.99
C VAL A 238 -14.63 15.18 -5.50
N ALA A 239 -14.47 15.39 -4.20
CA ALA A 239 -14.27 16.70 -3.58
C ALA A 239 -13.00 17.42 -4.10
N ARG A 240 -11.99 16.67 -4.58
CA ARG A 240 -10.78 17.26 -5.19
C ARG A 240 -11.05 17.95 -6.53
N GLY A 241 -12.15 17.68 -7.22
CA GLY A 241 -12.53 18.35 -8.45
C GLY A 241 -11.64 18.09 -9.68
N VAL A 242 -10.65 17.19 -9.59
CA VAL A 242 -9.69 16.87 -10.68
C VAL A 242 -10.37 16.11 -11.83
N VAL A 243 -11.38 15.32 -11.50
CA VAL A 243 -12.14 14.49 -12.45
C VAL A 243 -13.62 14.70 -12.18
N PRO A 244 -14.47 14.83 -13.24
CA PRO A 244 -15.91 14.98 -13.05
C PRO A 244 -16.52 13.83 -12.23
N GLU A 245 -17.40 14.16 -11.30
CA GLU A 245 -18.03 13.19 -10.39
C GLU A 245 -18.64 11.98 -11.12
N PRO A 246 -19.41 12.12 -12.23
CA PRO A 246 -19.98 10.96 -12.89
C PRO A 246 -18.93 9.96 -13.41
N THR A 247 -17.72 10.44 -13.69
CA THR A 247 -16.61 9.59 -14.11
C THR A 247 -16.03 8.83 -12.93
N ILE A 248 -15.83 9.50 -11.79
CA ILE A 248 -15.35 8.86 -10.55
C ILE A 248 -16.38 7.81 -10.08
N ARG A 249 -17.68 8.11 -10.11
CA ARG A 249 -18.73 7.14 -9.72
C ARG A 249 -18.75 5.89 -10.60
N ARG A 250 -18.48 6.02 -11.90
CA ARG A 250 -18.30 4.85 -12.78
C ARG A 250 -17.08 4.01 -12.39
N TRP A 251 -15.94 4.65 -12.03
CA TRP A 251 -14.77 3.93 -11.53
C TRP A 251 -15.05 3.26 -10.19
N GLN A 252 -15.82 3.89 -9.32
CA GLN A 252 -16.26 3.33 -8.04
C GLN A 252 -17.12 2.08 -8.24
N ALA A 253 -18.09 2.13 -9.14
CA ALA A 253 -18.91 0.95 -9.49
C ALA A 253 -18.05 -0.20 -10.03
N ASP A 254 -17.09 0.09 -10.94
CA ASP A 254 -16.13 -0.90 -11.45
C ASP A 254 -15.29 -1.50 -10.33
N TRP A 255 -14.79 -0.64 -9.42
CA TRP A 255 -13.95 -1.04 -8.30
C TRP A 255 -14.71 -1.97 -7.33
N TYR A 256 -15.92 -1.61 -6.92
CA TYR A 256 -16.73 -2.46 -6.04
C TYR A 256 -16.98 -3.84 -6.65
N HIS A 257 -17.33 -3.90 -7.92
CA HIS A 257 -17.54 -5.18 -8.57
C HIS A 257 -16.25 -6.02 -8.60
N GLN A 258 -15.13 -5.41 -9.00
CA GLN A 258 -13.85 -6.11 -9.03
C GLN A 258 -13.44 -6.60 -7.64
N PHE A 259 -13.56 -5.75 -6.61
CA PHE A 259 -13.20 -6.06 -5.24
C PHE A 259 -14.03 -7.21 -4.67
N ILE A 260 -15.37 -7.08 -4.73
CA ILE A 260 -16.30 -8.07 -4.17
C ILE A 260 -16.17 -9.41 -4.91
N LEU A 261 -16.13 -9.38 -6.25
CA LEU A 261 -16.00 -10.59 -7.04
C LEU A 261 -14.64 -11.28 -6.86
N ALA A 262 -13.56 -10.54 -6.66
CA ALA A 262 -12.26 -11.11 -6.33
C ALA A 262 -12.28 -11.86 -4.99
N GLY A 263 -12.94 -11.30 -3.98
CA GLY A 263 -13.12 -11.95 -2.68
C GLY A 263 -13.96 -13.23 -2.78
N ALA A 264 -15.09 -13.16 -3.49
CA ALA A 264 -15.95 -14.31 -3.72
C ALA A 264 -15.23 -15.42 -4.52
N TYR A 265 -14.47 -15.07 -5.56
CA TYR A 265 -13.66 -16.01 -6.34
C TYR A 265 -12.63 -16.74 -5.49
N ARG A 266 -11.91 -16.00 -4.63
CA ARG A 266 -10.92 -16.58 -3.71
C ARG A 266 -11.56 -17.64 -2.80
N ARG A 267 -12.74 -17.36 -2.24
CA ARG A 267 -13.49 -18.30 -1.41
C ARG A 267 -14.00 -19.51 -2.19
N LEU A 268 -14.55 -19.28 -3.38
CA LEU A 268 -15.01 -20.37 -4.25
C LEU A 268 -13.89 -21.33 -4.66
N ARG A 269 -12.69 -20.82 -4.95
CA ARG A 269 -11.52 -21.66 -5.25
C ARG A 269 -11.09 -22.55 -4.08
N LEU A 270 -11.40 -22.15 -2.85
CA LEU A 270 -11.13 -22.92 -1.63
C LEU A 270 -12.32 -23.83 -1.24
N GLY A 271 -13.38 -23.91 -2.06
CA GLY A 271 -14.59 -24.66 -1.74
C GLY A 271 -15.51 -23.99 -0.71
N GLN A 272 -15.18 -22.81 -0.24
CA GLN A 272 -15.85 -22.04 0.81
C GLN A 272 -17.07 -21.30 0.26
N ARG A 273 -18.13 -22.03 -0.15
CA ARG A 273 -19.30 -21.44 -0.79
C ARG A 273 -20.13 -20.52 0.11
N ALA A 274 -20.20 -20.82 1.40
CA ALA A 274 -20.93 -20.01 2.37
C ALA A 274 -20.26 -18.65 2.54
N GLU A 275 -18.93 -18.65 2.73
CA GLU A 275 -18.12 -17.44 2.87
C GLU A 275 -18.12 -16.61 1.57
N ALA A 276 -18.12 -17.27 0.40
CA ALA A 276 -18.26 -16.58 -0.88
C ALA A 276 -19.62 -15.85 -0.99
N ARG A 277 -20.70 -16.46 -0.48
CA ARG A 277 -22.03 -15.84 -0.42
C ARG A 277 -22.02 -14.61 0.50
N GLU A 278 -21.37 -14.70 1.68
CA GLU A 278 -21.25 -13.55 2.59
C GLU A 278 -20.52 -12.39 1.90
N VAL A 279 -19.43 -12.67 1.19
CA VAL A 279 -18.74 -11.64 0.40
C VAL A 279 -19.65 -11.03 -0.67
N LEU A 280 -20.46 -11.84 -1.37
CA LEU A 280 -21.39 -11.32 -2.39
C LEU A 280 -22.50 -10.44 -1.78
N ARG A 281 -22.86 -10.62 -0.51
CA ARG A 281 -23.82 -9.73 0.19
C ARG A 281 -23.30 -8.29 0.34
N LEU A 282 -21.99 -8.05 0.19
CA LEU A 282 -21.45 -6.68 0.14
C LEU A 282 -22.07 -5.86 -1.01
N PHE A 283 -22.58 -6.49 -2.06
CA PHE A 283 -23.36 -5.80 -3.10
C PHE A 283 -24.66 -5.18 -2.60
N ASP A 284 -25.16 -5.60 -1.45
CA ASP A 284 -26.40 -5.12 -0.86
C ASP A 284 -26.20 -3.85 0.00
N LEU A 285 -24.95 -3.48 0.28
CA LEU A 285 -24.64 -2.29 1.05
C LEU A 285 -25.11 -1.01 0.33
N PRO A 286 -25.66 -0.03 1.09
CA PRO A 286 -26.14 1.23 0.53
C PRO A 286 -25.08 1.95 -0.32
N GLU A 287 -23.83 1.93 0.11
CA GLU A 287 -22.69 2.55 -0.56
C GLU A 287 -22.43 1.97 -1.94
N VAL A 288 -22.65 0.66 -2.11
CA VAL A 288 -22.51 -0.03 -3.39
C VAL A 288 -23.73 0.21 -4.28
N ARG A 289 -24.93 0.11 -3.70
CA ARG A 289 -26.20 0.33 -4.44
C ARG A 289 -26.31 1.76 -4.98
N ARG A 290 -25.82 2.75 -4.23
CA ARG A 290 -25.86 4.18 -4.62
C ARG A 290 -25.16 4.46 -5.95
N VAL A 291 -24.04 3.79 -6.23
CA VAL A 291 -23.25 4.02 -7.46
C VAL A 291 -23.70 3.15 -8.64
N GLY A 292 -24.60 2.20 -8.39
CA GLY A 292 -25.22 1.36 -9.42
C GLY A 292 -24.34 0.20 -9.88
N LEU A 293 -24.79 -0.43 -10.97
CA LEU A 293 -24.15 -1.62 -11.54
C LEU A 293 -23.06 -1.22 -12.53
N SER A 294 -21.98 -2.01 -12.55
CA SER A 294 -21.03 -2.00 -13.66
C SER A 294 -21.42 -3.08 -14.68
N PRO A 295 -21.89 -2.70 -15.88
CA PRO A 295 -22.32 -3.66 -16.90
C PRO A 295 -21.24 -4.67 -17.27
N ARG A 296 -19.99 -4.25 -17.24
CA ARG A 296 -18.80 -5.08 -17.53
C ARG A 296 -18.71 -6.31 -16.64
N TRP A 297 -19.12 -6.22 -15.37
CA TRP A 297 -18.96 -7.27 -14.37
C TRP A 297 -20.26 -8.06 -14.12
N LEU A 298 -21.37 -7.66 -14.72
CA LEU A 298 -22.67 -8.28 -14.49
C LEU A 298 -22.69 -9.79 -14.82
N PRO A 299 -22.12 -10.28 -15.93
CA PRO A 299 -22.10 -11.70 -16.22
C PRO A 299 -21.36 -12.53 -15.15
N VAL A 300 -20.22 -12.01 -14.66
CA VAL A 300 -19.43 -12.67 -13.61
C VAL A 300 -20.19 -12.69 -12.29
N ARG A 301 -20.86 -11.58 -11.95
CA ARG A 301 -21.70 -11.50 -10.73
C ARG A 301 -22.81 -12.53 -10.77
N ILE A 302 -23.53 -12.65 -11.88
CA ILE A 302 -24.61 -13.65 -12.06
C ILE A 302 -24.05 -15.07 -11.87
N ALA A 303 -22.94 -15.40 -12.54
CA ALA A 303 -22.31 -16.71 -12.43
C ALA A 303 -21.91 -17.06 -10.99
N PHE A 304 -21.32 -16.11 -10.24
CA PHE A 304 -20.91 -16.34 -8.85
C PHE A 304 -22.11 -16.46 -7.90
N THR A 305 -23.16 -15.66 -8.11
CA THR A 305 -24.41 -15.78 -7.35
C THR A 305 -25.04 -17.17 -7.54
N ALA A 306 -25.11 -17.65 -8.78
CA ALA A 306 -25.61 -19.00 -9.08
C ALA A 306 -24.73 -20.09 -8.44
N ALA A 307 -23.40 -19.98 -8.53
CA ALA A 307 -22.45 -20.93 -7.93
C ALA A 307 -22.58 -21.04 -6.40
N THR A 308 -23.07 -20.00 -5.74
CA THR A 308 -23.28 -19.97 -4.27
C THR A 308 -24.71 -20.29 -3.84
N ALA A 309 -25.69 -20.39 -4.76
CA ALA A 309 -27.11 -20.52 -4.45
C ALA A 309 -27.48 -21.83 -3.70
N GLY A 310 -26.71 -22.91 -3.85
CA GLY A 310 -26.93 -24.20 -3.20
C GLY A 310 -26.37 -24.37 -1.78
N ALA A 311 -25.65 -23.40 -1.24
CA ALA A 311 -24.89 -23.53 0.01
C ALA A 311 -25.71 -23.42 1.31
N GLY A 312 -27.04 -23.43 1.25
CA GLY A 312 -27.92 -23.22 2.41
C GLY A 312 -28.84 -24.39 2.78
N ARG A 313 -28.80 -25.49 2.06
CA ARG A 313 -29.52 -26.71 2.47
C ARG A 313 -28.54 -27.67 3.16
N LYS A 314 -28.49 -27.65 4.51
CA LYS A 314 -28.07 -28.83 5.25
C LYS A 314 -29.06 -29.93 4.95
N PRO A 315 -28.66 -31.17 4.62
CA PRO A 315 -29.59 -32.29 4.66
C PRO A 315 -30.02 -32.42 6.12
N GLY A 316 -31.33 -32.43 6.35
CA GLY A 316 -31.96 -32.76 7.63
C GLY A 316 -31.72 -34.21 7.99
#